data_6a0014c9571fca05eeed92948b603ad0
#
_entry.id   6a0014c9571fca05eeed92948b603ad0
#
_cell.length_a   1.000
_cell.length_b   1.000
_cell.length_c   1.000
_cell.angle_alpha   90.00
_cell.angle_beta   90.00
_cell.angle_gamma   90.00
#
_symmetry.space_group_name_H-M   'P 1'
#
loop_
_entity.id
_entity.type
_entity.pdbx_description
1 polymer ?
#
loop_
_entity_poly.entity_id
_entity_poly.type
_entity_poly.pdbx_seq_one_letter_code
_entity_poly.pdbx_strand_id
1 'polypeptide(L)'
;MSKRNLRSLISGLAISLIFSTSLFGTASAEDRQLRKIFSGWMTDYSTYGDTTKGQIQAMDYVVAHSEMFGQILPFWYTLTSATTIKDKYATQNSIDKSIPIATLQSLGIKVIPTITDGTAEGVLSKIMGSDANRTTLVKTISDLVTANNYDGIDLDFEGFAFVDKIATWPTIQPRWVKFIQELAATLHANNKLLSVTTPYLLDPTTGKKGYYFYAWPEISNYIDRLNIMAYDYHKFDTAAGPIGPISWFEPSLIYALKSVAPWKIYIGTPNYGYNWVTKVTGVCPTNTPTSEKKSSNAAIIHQLKAQAILDKPGAVATYNEKYGETNVLYSAEFNGVNKTGATTSCKVDHSAWYVDARGYGARAKLVEKYRLGGISEWEIGYGDNLAIEEVKKVAIAMGQDKVVGEVSSSVDNLLYGESAAFNGTFKLADGRPVSGVPVYMDIKRSSGTTRRAIGSTATDGTFQTRVLLGETTDISFSTDETWDRTLGQTPSKSIGVSRVISWKIPASMKHGVTYKVTGQVQPRIAGVNVVLDDGAKVGSGTTLADGTFEIVFTPSKIGAKQFRIVTDGEINFSSSKSAFVSVLVR
;
A
#
# COMPACT_ATOMS: atom_id res chain seq x y z
N MET A 1 5.69 -65.21 -15.27
CA MET A 1 6.67 -65.76 -16.20
C MET A 1 7.39 -64.59 -16.79
N SER A 2 8.55 -64.37 -16.35
CA SER A 2 9.89 -64.77 -16.75
C SER A 2 10.51 -63.77 -17.76
N LYS A 3 11.39 -63.00 -17.23
CA LYS A 3 12.89 -62.93 -17.36
C LYS A 3 13.41 -62.07 -18.52
N ARG A 4 14.21 -61.04 -18.15
CA ARG A 4 15.72 -60.95 -18.28
C ARG A 4 16.21 -60.71 -19.71
N ASN A 5 17.08 -59.82 -20.01
CA ASN A 5 18.46 -59.42 -19.62
C ASN A 5 18.89 -58.20 -20.48
N LEU A 6 19.55 -57.19 -20.03
CA LEU A 6 20.98 -56.96 -19.67
C LEU A 6 21.97 -56.86 -20.85
N ARG A 7 22.76 -55.80 -20.79
CA ARG A 7 24.09 -55.47 -21.46
C ARG A 7 24.01 -54.43 -22.59
N SER A 8 24.89 -53.55 -22.74
CA SER A 8 26.01 -52.92 -22.00
C SER A 8 26.71 -51.91 -22.94
N LEU A 9 27.19 -50.79 -22.39
CA LEU A 9 28.36 -49.97 -22.76
C LEU A 9 28.67 -49.68 -24.24
N ILE A 10 28.83 -48.40 -24.58
CA ILE A 10 30.10 -47.83 -25.01
C ILE A 10 30.04 -46.31 -25.01
N SER A 11 31.11 -45.69 -24.54
CA SER A 11 31.44 -44.29 -24.35
C SER A 11 31.49 -43.49 -25.66
N GLY A 12 31.05 -42.24 -25.63
CA GLY A 12 31.37 -41.25 -26.65
C GLY A 12 31.27 -39.86 -26.02
N LEU A 13 32.43 -39.28 -25.70
CA LEU A 13 32.59 -37.91 -25.24
C LEU A 13 32.28 -36.97 -26.41
N ALA A 14 31.15 -36.26 -26.34
CA ALA A 14 30.89 -35.11 -27.19
C ALA A 14 30.71 -33.88 -26.27
N ILE A 15 31.71 -33.01 -26.31
CA ILE A 15 31.65 -31.68 -25.69
C ILE A 15 30.67 -30.85 -26.51
N SER A 16 29.44 -30.70 -26.01
CA SER A 16 28.48 -29.71 -26.53
C SER A 16 28.60 -28.45 -25.69
N LEU A 17 29.15 -27.38 -26.27
CA LEU A 17 28.96 -26.02 -25.77
C LEU A 17 27.46 -25.70 -25.76
N ILE A 18 26.86 -25.71 -24.57
CA ILE A 18 25.53 -25.18 -24.39
C ILE A 18 25.66 -23.66 -24.19
N PHE A 19 25.38 -22.92 -25.25
CA PHE A 19 25.00 -21.52 -25.12
C PHE A 19 23.68 -21.47 -24.31
N SER A 20 23.76 -21.14 -23.04
CA SER A 20 22.58 -20.78 -22.25
C SER A 20 22.11 -19.41 -22.73
N THR A 21 21.25 -19.38 -23.75
CA THR A 21 20.34 -18.24 -23.96
C THR A 21 19.40 -18.23 -22.77
N SER A 22 19.61 -17.29 -21.87
CA SER A 22 18.62 -16.93 -20.87
C SER A 22 17.35 -16.44 -21.62
N LEU A 23 16.42 -17.36 -21.84
CA LEU A 23 15.05 -17.03 -22.15
C LEU A 23 14.52 -16.27 -20.93
N PHE A 24 14.50 -14.93 -21.01
CA PHE A 24 13.58 -14.15 -20.22
C PHE A 24 12.18 -14.56 -20.68
N GLY A 25 11.61 -15.57 -20.03
CA GLY A 25 10.21 -15.88 -20.16
C GLY A 25 9.44 -14.62 -19.79
N THR A 26 8.67 -14.07 -20.72
CA THR A 26 7.61 -13.14 -20.36
C THR A 26 6.68 -13.92 -19.44
N ALA A 27 6.68 -13.57 -18.13
CA ALA A 27 5.70 -14.11 -17.19
C ALA A 27 4.33 -13.97 -17.84
N SER A 28 3.58 -15.05 -17.90
CA SER A 28 2.20 -15.02 -18.41
C SER A 28 1.40 -14.06 -17.53
N ALA A 29 0.33 -13.49 -18.07
CA ALA A 29 -0.54 -12.58 -17.29
C ALA A 29 -1.10 -13.24 -16.02
N GLU A 30 -1.10 -14.58 -15.94
CA GLU A 30 -1.55 -15.39 -14.80
C GLU A 30 -0.57 -15.38 -13.59
N ASP A 31 0.74 -15.07 -13.79
CA ASP A 31 1.73 -15.07 -12.72
C ASP A 31 1.92 -13.70 -12.03
N ARG A 32 1.21 -12.66 -12.48
CA ARG A 32 1.31 -11.33 -11.86
C ARG A 32 0.42 -11.26 -10.62
N GLN A 33 0.99 -10.79 -9.51
CA GLN A 33 0.18 -10.50 -8.32
C GLN A 33 -0.91 -9.49 -8.68
N LEU A 34 -2.16 -9.86 -8.36
CA LEU A 34 -3.33 -9.05 -8.64
C LEU A 34 -3.35 -7.80 -7.74
N ARG A 35 -3.53 -6.61 -8.35
CA ARG A 35 -3.63 -5.37 -7.58
C ARG A 35 -4.96 -5.34 -6.79
N LYS A 36 -4.87 -5.19 -5.48
CA LYS A 36 -6.05 -5.19 -4.57
C LYS A 36 -6.71 -3.81 -4.54
N ILE A 37 -7.51 -3.48 -5.56
CA ILE A 37 -8.19 -2.18 -5.70
C ILE A 37 -9.64 -2.18 -5.21
N PHE A 38 -10.08 -3.23 -4.53
CA PHE A 38 -11.43 -3.34 -4.00
C PHE A 38 -11.41 -3.20 -2.48
N SER A 39 -12.36 -2.47 -1.94
CA SER A 39 -12.61 -2.20 -0.55
C SER A 39 -14.10 -1.98 -0.33
N GLY A 40 -14.56 -1.86 0.88
CA GLY A 40 -15.94 -1.44 1.16
C GLY A 40 -16.32 -1.56 2.61
N TRP A 41 -17.52 -1.06 2.89
CA TRP A 41 -18.12 -1.10 4.22
C TRP A 41 -18.90 -2.38 4.42
N MET A 42 -18.64 -3.02 5.55
CA MET A 42 -19.33 -4.24 5.98
C MET A 42 -20.15 -3.93 7.22
N THR A 43 -21.46 -3.84 7.07
CA THR A 43 -22.34 -3.49 8.18
C THR A 43 -22.44 -4.58 9.23
N ASP A 44 -22.85 -4.20 10.43
CA ASP A 44 -23.04 -5.12 11.55
C ASP A 44 -24.08 -6.24 11.23
N TYR A 45 -25.18 -5.90 10.55
CA TYR A 45 -26.23 -6.84 10.19
C TYR A 45 -25.90 -7.70 8.96
N SER A 46 -25.00 -7.27 8.07
CA SER A 46 -24.64 -8.01 6.88
C SER A 46 -23.40 -8.88 7.08
N THR A 47 -22.60 -8.66 8.12
CA THR A 47 -21.38 -9.43 8.37
C THR A 47 -21.61 -10.93 8.35
N TYR A 48 -22.61 -11.40 9.12
CA TYR A 48 -23.11 -12.78 9.13
C TYR A 48 -24.64 -12.76 9.07
N GLY A 49 -25.19 -12.19 8.01
CA GLY A 49 -26.61 -11.99 7.86
C GLY A 49 -27.40 -13.32 7.83
N ASP A 50 -28.62 -13.25 8.32
CA ASP A 50 -29.55 -14.39 8.33
C ASP A 50 -30.12 -14.63 6.92
N THR A 51 -29.59 -15.61 6.20
CA THR A 51 -30.01 -15.94 4.84
C THR A 51 -31.47 -16.39 4.79
N THR A 52 -32.05 -16.91 5.89
CA THR A 52 -33.46 -17.29 5.95
C THR A 52 -34.38 -16.07 5.89
N LYS A 53 -33.88 -14.91 6.29
CA LYS A 53 -34.56 -13.59 6.18
C LYS A 53 -34.17 -12.84 4.90
N GLY A 54 -33.43 -13.49 3.98
CA GLY A 54 -32.96 -12.85 2.76
C GLY A 54 -31.83 -11.83 2.97
N GLN A 55 -31.17 -11.88 4.13
CA GLN A 55 -29.95 -11.12 4.40
C GLN A 55 -28.77 -11.83 3.72
N ILE A 56 -27.73 -11.09 3.45
CA ILE A 56 -26.48 -11.57 2.86
C ILE A 56 -25.44 -11.87 3.94
N GLN A 57 -24.44 -12.65 3.57
CA GLN A 57 -23.25 -12.92 4.39
C GLN A 57 -22.04 -12.27 3.74
N ALA A 58 -21.74 -11.04 4.14
CA ALA A 58 -20.65 -10.26 3.57
C ALA A 58 -19.28 -10.93 3.77
N MET A 59 -19.08 -11.65 4.87
CA MET A 59 -17.85 -12.40 5.10
C MET A 59 -17.62 -13.47 4.03
N ASP A 60 -18.66 -14.22 3.63
CA ASP A 60 -18.53 -15.25 2.59
C ASP A 60 -18.14 -14.63 1.25
N TYR A 61 -18.73 -13.48 0.90
CA TYR A 61 -18.36 -12.73 -0.32
C TYR A 61 -16.90 -12.26 -0.30
N VAL A 62 -16.45 -11.71 0.84
CA VAL A 62 -15.05 -11.24 0.99
C VAL A 62 -14.07 -12.39 0.94
N VAL A 63 -14.37 -13.51 1.59
CA VAL A 63 -13.51 -14.72 1.57
C VAL A 63 -13.42 -15.30 0.17
N ALA A 64 -14.54 -15.38 -0.56
CA ALA A 64 -14.59 -15.90 -1.94
C ALA A 64 -13.79 -15.06 -2.95
N HIS A 65 -13.60 -13.76 -2.67
CA HIS A 65 -12.90 -12.81 -3.55
C HIS A 65 -11.73 -12.12 -2.85
N SER A 66 -11.11 -12.78 -1.87
CA SER A 66 -10.09 -12.19 -0.98
C SER A 66 -8.88 -11.63 -1.72
N GLU A 67 -8.58 -12.14 -2.91
CA GLU A 67 -7.51 -11.64 -3.78
C GLU A 67 -7.74 -10.22 -4.28
N MET A 68 -9.00 -9.73 -4.28
CA MET A 68 -9.37 -8.39 -4.73
C MET A 68 -9.31 -7.34 -3.62
N PHE A 69 -9.46 -7.76 -2.35
CA PHE A 69 -9.59 -6.85 -1.22
C PHE A 69 -8.24 -6.47 -0.60
N GLY A 70 -7.95 -5.18 -0.55
CA GLY A 70 -6.81 -4.63 0.20
C GLY A 70 -7.15 -4.30 1.65
N GLN A 71 -8.41 -3.93 1.88
CA GLN A 71 -8.95 -3.55 3.18
C GLN A 71 -10.46 -3.73 3.23
N ILE A 72 -11.01 -3.88 4.43
CA ILE A 72 -12.44 -3.85 4.74
C ILE A 72 -12.66 -2.82 5.86
N LEU A 73 -13.78 -2.10 5.75
CA LEU A 73 -14.23 -1.10 6.70
C LEU A 73 -15.48 -1.62 7.45
N PRO A 74 -15.32 -2.39 8.55
CA PRO A 74 -16.45 -2.85 9.35
C PRO A 74 -17.25 -1.68 9.92
N PHE A 75 -18.50 -1.51 9.52
CA PHE A 75 -19.37 -0.41 9.89
C PHE A 75 -20.07 -0.69 11.24
N TRP A 76 -19.26 -0.93 12.28
CA TRP A 76 -19.69 -1.52 13.54
C TRP A 76 -19.83 -0.54 14.71
N TYR A 77 -19.36 0.69 14.58
CA TYR A 77 -19.26 1.60 15.71
C TYR A 77 -20.00 2.91 15.51
N THR A 78 -20.49 3.47 16.63
CA THR A 78 -21.09 4.80 16.65
C THR A 78 -20.59 5.57 17.87
N LEU A 79 -20.02 6.74 17.64
CA LEU A 79 -19.60 7.67 18.68
C LEU A 79 -20.82 8.30 19.32
N THR A 80 -20.94 8.28 20.65
CA THR A 80 -22.04 8.92 21.40
C THR A 80 -21.56 10.00 22.38
N SER A 81 -20.28 9.96 22.77
CA SER A 81 -19.62 10.99 23.57
C SER A 81 -18.10 10.91 23.41
N ALA A 82 -17.35 11.83 24.01
CA ALA A 82 -15.88 11.77 24.01
C ALA A 82 -15.30 10.49 24.63
N THR A 83 -16.05 9.81 25.48
CA THR A 83 -15.61 8.61 26.22
C THR A 83 -16.33 7.34 25.80
N THR A 84 -17.32 7.42 24.88
CA THR A 84 -18.23 6.29 24.61
C THR A 84 -18.40 6.08 23.12
N ILE A 85 -17.93 4.92 22.66
CA ILE A 85 -18.16 4.38 21.32
C ILE A 85 -19.02 3.14 21.49
N LYS A 86 -20.24 3.16 20.94
CA LYS A 86 -21.19 2.05 20.97
C LYS A 86 -20.78 1.01 19.93
N ASP A 87 -20.64 -0.24 20.37
CA ASP A 87 -20.41 -1.41 19.52
C ASP A 87 -21.78 -1.95 19.04
N LYS A 88 -22.06 -1.84 17.75
CA LYS A 88 -23.28 -2.35 17.11
C LYS A 88 -23.17 -3.82 16.77
N TYR A 89 -21.96 -4.30 16.44
CA TYR A 89 -21.72 -5.68 16.04
C TYR A 89 -22.21 -6.68 17.09
N ALA A 90 -21.85 -6.44 18.35
CA ALA A 90 -22.23 -7.32 19.47
C ALA A 90 -23.75 -7.39 19.70
N THR A 91 -24.54 -6.43 19.17
CA THR A 91 -26.01 -6.46 19.29
C THR A 91 -26.69 -7.25 18.17
N GLN A 92 -26.00 -7.50 17.07
CA GLN A 92 -26.55 -8.15 15.87
C GLN A 92 -25.99 -9.55 15.62
N ASN A 93 -24.80 -9.85 16.14
CA ASN A 93 -24.10 -11.08 15.85
C ASN A 93 -23.84 -11.90 17.12
N SER A 94 -24.02 -13.21 17.03
CA SER A 94 -23.67 -14.18 18.08
C SER A 94 -22.23 -14.69 17.96
N ILE A 95 -21.58 -14.45 16.83
CA ILE A 95 -20.19 -14.84 16.55
C ILE A 95 -19.28 -13.77 17.16
N ASP A 96 -18.25 -14.20 17.90
CA ASP A 96 -17.27 -13.27 18.47
C ASP A 96 -16.55 -12.51 17.36
N LYS A 97 -16.46 -11.18 17.51
CA LYS A 97 -15.88 -10.31 16.47
C LYS A 97 -14.37 -10.55 16.21
N SER A 98 -13.65 -11.20 17.12
CA SER A 98 -12.27 -11.62 16.89
C SER A 98 -12.14 -12.60 15.73
N ILE A 99 -13.20 -13.39 15.46
CA ILE A 99 -13.20 -14.38 14.38
C ILE A 99 -13.16 -13.72 13.00
N PRO A 100 -14.10 -12.83 12.61
CA PRO A 100 -14.01 -12.14 11.31
C PRO A 100 -12.75 -11.28 11.20
N ILE A 101 -12.29 -10.64 12.27
CA ILE A 101 -11.05 -9.86 12.27
C ILE A 101 -9.85 -10.75 11.93
N ALA A 102 -9.66 -11.86 12.65
CA ALA A 102 -8.56 -12.80 12.42
C ALA A 102 -8.64 -13.44 11.03
N THR A 103 -9.84 -13.76 10.55
CA THR A 103 -10.04 -14.30 9.20
C THR A 103 -9.58 -13.33 8.13
N LEU A 104 -10.02 -12.06 8.18
CA LEU A 104 -9.63 -11.04 7.23
C LEU A 104 -8.11 -10.80 7.26
N GLN A 105 -7.53 -10.66 8.46
CA GLN A 105 -6.09 -10.43 8.61
C GLN A 105 -5.27 -11.62 8.11
N SER A 106 -5.73 -12.87 8.29
CA SER A 106 -5.06 -14.06 7.77
C SER A 106 -5.02 -14.13 6.24
N LEU A 107 -5.97 -13.46 5.57
CA LEU A 107 -6.03 -13.29 4.12
C LEU A 107 -5.23 -12.06 3.62
N GLY A 108 -4.50 -11.38 4.52
CA GLY A 108 -3.75 -10.17 4.20
C GLY A 108 -4.64 -8.95 3.92
N ILE A 109 -5.88 -8.96 4.41
CA ILE A 109 -6.85 -7.87 4.28
C ILE A 109 -6.79 -7.02 5.55
N LYS A 110 -6.57 -5.71 5.40
CA LYS A 110 -6.57 -4.79 6.54
C LYS A 110 -7.97 -4.56 7.08
N VAL A 111 -8.10 -4.60 8.40
CA VAL A 111 -9.36 -4.35 9.11
C VAL A 111 -9.33 -2.95 9.70
N ILE A 112 -10.10 -2.03 9.10
CA ILE A 112 -10.14 -0.60 9.44
C ILE A 112 -11.60 -0.22 9.77
N PRO A 113 -12.11 -0.50 10.99
CA PRO A 113 -13.52 -0.28 11.31
C PRO A 113 -13.94 1.18 11.21
N THR A 114 -15.16 1.40 10.79
CA THR A 114 -15.78 2.72 10.69
C THR A 114 -16.49 3.09 11.99
N ILE A 115 -16.25 4.30 12.46
CA ILE A 115 -17.00 4.96 13.53
C ILE A 115 -17.86 6.07 12.90
N THR A 116 -19.18 5.98 13.06
CA THR A 116 -20.12 7.04 12.68
C THR A 116 -20.31 8.05 13.81
N ASP A 117 -20.75 9.27 13.49
CA ASP A 117 -21.17 10.27 14.49
C ASP A 117 -22.65 10.08 14.85
N GLY A 118 -22.90 9.60 16.05
CA GLY A 118 -24.23 9.48 16.64
C GLY A 118 -24.55 10.56 17.68
N THR A 119 -23.77 11.64 17.72
CA THR A 119 -24.02 12.75 18.66
C THR A 119 -25.09 13.69 18.14
N ALA A 120 -25.70 14.48 19.03
CA ALA A 120 -26.66 15.52 18.64
C ALA A 120 -25.96 16.73 17.99
N GLU A 121 -26.74 17.61 17.32
CA GLU A 121 -26.26 18.85 16.68
C GLU A 121 -25.27 19.62 17.55
N GLY A 122 -24.09 19.90 17.03
CA GLY A 122 -23.03 20.68 17.66
C GLY A 122 -22.28 20.02 18.82
N VAL A 123 -22.63 18.81 19.24
CA VAL A 123 -21.97 18.10 20.36
C VAL A 123 -20.55 17.70 19.99
N LEU A 124 -20.35 17.06 18.85
CA LEU A 124 -19.02 16.66 18.40
C LEU A 124 -18.11 17.88 18.19
N SER A 125 -18.65 18.96 17.64
CA SER A 125 -17.92 20.23 17.49
C SER A 125 -17.45 20.80 18.85
N LYS A 126 -18.27 20.69 19.91
CA LYS A 126 -17.88 21.11 21.27
C LYS A 126 -16.79 20.20 21.85
N ILE A 127 -16.89 18.89 21.64
CA ILE A 127 -15.86 17.91 22.05
C ILE A 127 -14.52 18.28 21.42
N MET A 128 -14.48 18.46 20.11
CA MET A 128 -13.25 18.81 19.39
C MET A 128 -12.72 20.22 19.73
N GLY A 129 -13.59 21.13 20.17
CA GLY A 129 -13.22 22.49 20.58
C GLY A 129 -12.55 22.59 21.95
N SER A 130 -12.64 21.57 22.78
CA SER A 130 -12.00 21.50 24.11
C SER A 130 -10.76 20.62 24.06
N ASP A 131 -9.60 21.14 24.44
CA ASP A 131 -8.35 20.36 24.42
C ASP A 131 -8.47 19.08 25.26
N ALA A 132 -9.05 19.17 26.47
CA ALA A 132 -9.25 18.01 27.35
C ALA A 132 -10.19 16.96 26.74
N ASN A 133 -11.33 17.37 26.18
CA ASN A 133 -12.28 16.45 25.57
C ASN A 133 -11.73 15.85 24.27
N ARG A 134 -11.00 16.62 23.49
CA ARG A 134 -10.35 16.14 22.26
C ARG A 134 -9.27 15.11 22.59
N THR A 135 -8.42 15.37 23.59
CA THR A 135 -7.43 14.38 24.09
C THR A 135 -8.12 13.10 24.56
N THR A 136 -9.25 13.24 25.26
CA THR A 136 -10.06 12.09 25.69
C THR A 136 -10.60 11.31 24.51
N LEU A 137 -11.15 11.99 23.49
CA LEU A 137 -11.68 11.35 22.28
C LEU A 137 -10.59 10.62 21.50
N VAL A 138 -9.42 11.24 21.30
CA VAL A 138 -8.26 10.63 20.67
C VAL A 138 -7.85 9.35 21.39
N LYS A 139 -7.76 9.40 22.72
CA LYS A 139 -7.46 8.24 23.55
C LYS A 139 -8.51 7.15 23.41
N THR A 140 -9.79 7.50 23.48
CA THR A 140 -10.90 6.54 23.36
C THR A 140 -10.86 5.78 22.03
N ILE A 141 -10.59 6.48 20.92
CA ILE A 141 -10.48 5.86 19.59
C ILE A 141 -9.22 5.00 19.52
N SER A 142 -8.07 5.49 19.98
CA SER A 142 -6.82 4.74 19.96
C SER A 142 -6.87 3.48 20.82
N ASP A 143 -7.50 3.54 21.98
CA ASP A 143 -7.71 2.38 22.86
C ASP A 143 -8.59 1.32 22.17
N LEU A 144 -9.65 1.72 21.47
CA LEU A 144 -10.49 0.81 20.68
C LEU A 144 -9.69 0.08 19.61
N VAL A 145 -8.84 0.80 18.86
CA VAL A 145 -7.99 0.22 17.82
C VAL A 145 -7.02 -0.79 18.40
N THR A 146 -6.37 -0.44 19.49
CA THR A 146 -5.35 -1.29 20.15
C THR A 146 -5.97 -2.54 20.79
N ALA A 147 -7.07 -2.36 21.54
CA ALA A 147 -7.73 -3.45 22.25
C ALA A 147 -8.27 -4.56 21.33
N ASN A 148 -8.64 -4.22 20.10
CA ASN A 148 -9.16 -5.18 19.12
C ASN A 148 -8.13 -5.56 18.04
N ASN A 149 -6.89 -5.12 18.15
CA ASN A 149 -5.83 -5.36 17.16
C ASN A 149 -6.23 -4.95 15.72
N TYR A 150 -6.97 -3.86 15.56
CA TYR A 150 -7.31 -3.33 14.25
C TYR A 150 -6.09 -2.75 13.54
N ASP A 151 -6.09 -2.73 12.19
CA ASP A 151 -5.03 -2.13 11.39
C ASP A 151 -5.12 -0.60 11.34
N GLY A 152 -6.26 -0.03 11.73
CA GLY A 152 -6.54 1.40 11.76
C GLY A 152 -7.98 1.67 12.15
N ILE A 153 -8.42 2.89 11.87
CA ILE A 153 -9.80 3.34 12.08
C ILE A 153 -10.25 4.20 10.90
N ASP A 154 -11.52 4.14 10.56
CA ASP A 154 -12.18 5.00 9.59
C ASP A 154 -13.19 5.90 10.31
N LEU A 155 -13.18 7.20 10.00
CA LEU A 155 -14.08 8.19 10.56
C LEU A 155 -15.11 8.60 9.52
N ASP A 156 -16.35 8.21 9.73
CA ASP A 156 -17.52 8.61 8.94
C ASP A 156 -18.41 9.55 9.76
N PHE A 157 -17.90 10.76 10.00
CA PHE A 157 -18.57 11.78 10.81
C PHE A 157 -19.43 12.70 9.94
N GLU A 158 -20.62 12.24 9.61
CA GLU A 158 -21.54 12.93 8.72
C GLU A 158 -22.37 14.04 9.39
N GLY A 159 -22.36 14.11 10.72
CA GLY A 159 -23.10 15.14 11.48
C GLY A 159 -22.79 16.56 11.02
N PHE A 160 -21.54 16.85 10.65
CA PHE A 160 -21.14 18.16 10.13
C PHE A 160 -21.79 18.53 8.80
N ALA A 161 -22.05 17.54 7.95
CA ALA A 161 -22.63 17.74 6.63
C ALA A 161 -24.15 17.82 6.66
N PHE A 162 -24.80 17.01 7.50
CA PHE A 162 -26.23 16.74 7.42
C PHE A 162 -27.03 17.13 8.66
N VAL A 163 -26.37 17.39 9.79
CA VAL A 163 -27.02 17.76 11.07
C VAL A 163 -26.65 19.18 11.49
N ASP A 164 -25.36 19.54 11.44
CA ASP A 164 -24.86 20.85 11.83
C ASP A 164 -25.20 21.92 10.78
N LYS A 165 -25.35 23.19 11.24
CA LYS A 165 -25.62 24.29 10.33
C LYS A 165 -24.37 24.69 9.53
N ILE A 166 -24.50 24.82 8.23
CA ILE A 166 -23.38 25.24 7.32
C ILE A 166 -22.72 26.54 7.80
N ALA A 167 -23.50 27.46 8.40
CA ALA A 167 -22.97 28.71 8.94
C ALA A 167 -21.93 28.52 10.06
N THR A 168 -21.89 27.35 10.72
CA THR A 168 -20.92 27.02 11.78
C THR A 168 -19.60 26.50 11.25
N TRP A 169 -19.55 26.04 10.00
CA TRP A 169 -18.38 25.38 9.41
C TRP A 169 -17.08 26.19 9.51
N PRO A 170 -17.04 27.50 9.22
CA PRO A 170 -15.79 28.26 9.35
C PRO A 170 -15.20 28.25 10.76
N THR A 171 -16.04 28.13 11.78
CA THR A 171 -15.62 28.09 13.19
C THR A 171 -15.20 26.67 13.63
N ILE A 172 -15.87 25.64 13.12
CA ILE A 172 -15.62 24.27 13.57
C ILE A 172 -14.59 23.51 12.72
N GLN A 173 -14.38 23.89 11.47
CA GLN A 173 -13.38 23.28 10.58
C GLN A 173 -11.96 23.24 11.18
N PRO A 174 -11.40 24.32 11.79
CA PRO A 174 -10.08 24.25 12.43
C PRO A 174 -10.01 23.24 13.58
N ARG A 175 -11.11 22.98 14.27
CA ARG A 175 -11.20 21.99 15.35
C ARG A 175 -11.13 20.57 14.78
N TRP A 176 -11.81 20.33 13.66
CA TRP A 176 -11.71 19.09 12.89
C TRP A 176 -10.28 18.82 12.43
N VAL A 177 -9.62 19.80 11.82
CA VAL A 177 -8.22 19.65 11.36
C VAL A 177 -7.31 19.31 12.53
N LYS A 178 -7.44 20.01 13.66
CA LYS A 178 -6.63 19.75 14.86
C LYS A 178 -6.88 18.35 15.43
N PHE A 179 -8.14 17.90 15.47
CA PHE A 179 -8.49 16.55 15.90
C PHE A 179 -7.86 15.48 15.00
N ILE A 180 -7.94 15.64 13.67
CA ILE A 180 -7.29 14.72 12.72
C ILE A 180 -5.78 14.67 12.93
N GLN A 181 -5.11 15.80 13.14
CA GLN A 181 -3.68 15.87 13.43
C GLN A 181 -3.30 15.07 14.69
N GLU A 182 -4.01 15.29 15.79
CA GLU A 182 -3.73 14.63 17.07
C GLU A 182 -4.02 13.13 17.02
N LEU A 183 -5.13 12.73 16.37
CA LEU A 183 -5.49 11.32 16.19
C LEU A 183 -4.47 10.60 15.29
N ALA A 184 -4.10 11.21 14.17
CA ALA A 184 -3.08 10.67 13.28
C ALA A 184 -1.75 10.45 13.99
N ALA A 185 -1.27 11.45 14.74
CA ALA A 185 -0.02 11.32 15.49
C ALA A 185 -0.05 10.14 16.48
N THR A 186 -1.18 9.93 17.16
CA THR A 186 -1.34 8.83 18.12
C THR A 186 -1.41 7.46 17.42
N LEU A 187 -2.15 7.36 16.32
CA LEU A 187 -2.29 6.11 15.56
C LEU A 187 -0.98 5.73 14.86
N HIS A 188 -0.33 6.67 14.19
CA HIS A 188 0.93 6.43 13.47
C HIS A 188 2.07 6.03 14.39
N ALA A 189 2.12 6.56 15.63
CA ALA A 189 3.09 6.13 16.65
C ALA A 189 2.97 4.63 17.00
N ASN A 190 1.79 4.03 16.73
CA ASN A 190 1.49 2.62 16.94
C ASN A 190 1.37 1.83 15.61
N ASN A 191 1.85 2.39 14.51
CA ASN A 191 1.75 1.82 13.15
C ASN A 191 0.30 1.49 12.73
N LYS A 192 -0.69 2.30 13.17
CA LYS A 192 -2.11 2.17 12.82
C LYS A 192 -2.52 3.25 11.82
N LEU A 193 -3.43 2.91 10.92
CA LEU A 193 -3.89 3.77 9.85
C LEU A 193 -5.04 4.68 10.29
N LEU A 194 -5.09 5.88 9.72
CA LEU A 194 -6.25 6.78 9.82
C LEU A 194 -6.92 6.91 8.45
N SER A 195 -8.14 6.44 8.35
CA SER A 195 -9.03 6.61 7.22
C SER A 195 -10.09 7.66 7.54
N VAL A 196 -10.51 8.43 6.56
CA VAL A 196 -11.61 9.39 6.67
C VAL A 196 -12.55 9.19 5.50
N THR A 197 -13.84 9.02 5.83
CA THR A 197 -14.94 8.95 4.87
C THR A 197 -15.67 10.29 4.86
N THR A 198 -15.92 10.84 3.68
CA THR A 198 -16.56 12.17 3.56
C THR A 198 -17.51 12.24 2.37
N PRO A 199 -18.53 13.11 2.41
CA PRO A 199 -19.22 13.57 1.22
C PRO A 199 -18.24 14.28 0.24
N TYR A 200 -18.72 14.54 -0.98
CA TYR A 200 -17.94 15.19 -2.02
C TYR A 200 -17.58 16.65 -1.69
N LEU A 201 -16.39 17.07 -2.05
CA LEU A 201 -15.98 18.47 -2.12
C LEU A 201 -15.79 18.90 -3.57
N LEU A 202 -15.89 20.20 -3.82
CA LEU A 202 -15.63 20.78 -5.15
C LEU A 202 -14.59 21.90 -5.02
N ASP A 203 -13.88 22.15 -6.11
CA ASP A 203 -12.92 23.26 -6.18
C ASP A 203 -13.61 24.58 -5.88
N PRO A 204 -13.23 25.31 -4.82
CA PRO A 204 -13.84 26.58 -4.45
C PRO A 204 -13.77 27.64 -5.55
N THR A 205 -12.78 27.55 -6.46
CA THR A 205 -12.62 28.47 -7.60
C THR A 205 -13.74 28.36 -8.62
N THR A 206 -14.52 27.27 -8.60
CA THR A 206 -15.70 27.09 -9.47
C THR A 206 -16.95 27.78 -8.95
N GLY A 207 -16.89 28.43 -7.78
CA GLY A 207 -18.04 29.03 -7.08
C GLY A 207 -18.90 28.02 -6.33
N LYS A 208 -18.62 26.72 -6.45
CA LYS A 208 -19.28 25.64 -5.71
C LYS A 208 -18.23 24.99 -4.80
N LYS A 209 -18.56 24.77 -3.54
CA LYS A 209 -17.58 24.26 -2.55
C LYS A 209 -17.90 22.83 -2.09
N GLY A 210 -19.09 22.31 -2.35
CA GLY A 210 -19.52 21.05 -1.78
C GLY A 210 -19.48 21.10 -0.25
N TYR A 211 -19.13 20.01 0.38
CA TYR A 211 -19.01 19.89 1.83
C TYR A 211 -17.62 20.29 2.33
N TYR A 212 -17.17 21.51 2.02
CA TYR A 212 -15.81 22.03 2.25
C TYR A 212 -15.34 21.96 3.72
N PHE A 213 -16.25 21.71 4.66
CA PHE A 213 -15.92 21.48 6.07
C PHE A 213 -14.79 20.46 6.27
N TYR A 214 -14.79 19.37 5.49
CA TYR A 214 -13.84 18.26 5.68
C TYR A 214 -12.39 18.58 5.34
N ALA A 215 -12.11 19.77 4.78
CA ALA A 215 -10.76 20.36 4.68
C ALA A 215 -9.71 19.40 4.11
N TRP A 216 -9.97 18.76 2.96
CA TRP A 216 -9.06 17.79 2.37
C TRP A 216 -7.61 18.28 2.21
N PRO A 217 -7.34 19.52 1.76
CA PRO A 217 -5.97 20.03 1.66
C PRO A 217 -5.26 20.04 3.01
N GLU A 218 -5.93 20.45 4.07
CA GLU A 218 -5.36 20.64 5.40
C GLU A 218 -5.11 19.31 6.11
N ILE A 219 -5.93 18.26 5.84
CA ILE A 219 -5.78 16.95 6.47
C ILE A 219 -4.97 15.94 5.64
N SER A 220 -4.66 16.25 4.38
CA SER A 220 -4.07 15.31 3.40
C SER A 220 -2.79 14.61 3.86
N ASN A 221 -1.95 15.30 4.64
CA ASN A 221 -0.68 14.78 5.16
C ASN A 221 -0.85 13.88 6.40
N TYR A 222 -2.01 13.91 7.03
CA TYR A 222 -2.27 13.19 8.28
C TYR A 222 -3.06 11.91 8.06
N ILE A 223 -3.88 11.85 7.02
CA ILE A 223 -4.70 10.67 6.70
C ILE A 223 -3.95 9.69 5.81
N ASP A 224 -4.27 8.40 5.93
CA ASP A 224 -3.76 7.32 5.09
C ASP A 224 -4.75 6.94 3.99
N ARG A 225 -6.06 7.17 4.23
CA ARG A 225 -7.15 6.89 3.29
C ARG A 225 -8.16 8.03 3.30
N LEU A 226 -8.67 8.32 2.11
CA LEU A 226 -9.81 9.21 1.89
C LEU A 226 -10.84 8.44 1.07
N ASN A 227 -11.96 8.07 1.69
CA ASN A 227 -13.11 7.51 1.00
C ASN A 227 -14.07 8.63 0.65
N ILE A 228 -14.35 8.82 -0.65
CA ILE A 228 -15.28 9.85 -1.11
C ILE A 228 -16.62 9.18 -1.41
N MET A 229 -17.68 9.53 -0.69
CA MET A 229 -19.04 9.04 -0.93
C MET A 229 -19.57 9.59 -2.26
N ALA A 230 -19.32 8.86 -3.35
CA ALA A 230 -19.69 9.26 -4.71
C ALA A 230 -21.04 8.64 -5.13
N TYR A 231 -22.04 8.74 -4.26
CA TYR A 231 -23.40 8.23 -4.43
C TYR A 231 -24.44 9.15 -3.80
N ASP A 232 -25.72 8.77 -3.88
CA ASP A 232 -26.90 9.55 -3.43
C ASP A 232 -27.03 10.93 -4.10
N TYR A 233 -26.59 11.05 -5.37
CA TYR A 233 -26.87 12.22 -6.20
C TYR A 233 -28.38 12.35 -6.45
N HIS A 234 -29.03 11.24 -6.89
CA HIS A 234 -30.45 11.02 -6.73
C HIS A 234 -30.65 9.92 -5.69
N LYS A 235 -31.60 10.13 -4.79
CA LYS A 235 -31.92 9.22 -3.71
C LYS A 235 -33.44 9.02 -3.59
N PHE A 236 -33.87 8.20 -2.64
CA PHE A 236 -35.26 7.74 -2.52
C PHE A 236 -36.33 8.87 -2.57
N ASP A 237 -36.00 10.07 -2.09
CA ASP A 237 -36.91 11.23 -1.94
C ASP A 237 -36.71 12.29 -3.05
N THR A 238 -35.93 12.02 -4.08
CA THR A 238 -35.72 12.92 -5.21
C THR A 238 -36.46 12.43 -6.47
N ALA A 239 -36.41 13.22 -7.54
CA ALA A 239 -36.80 12.75 -8.88
C ALA A 239 -35.92 11.57 -9.31
N ALA A 240 -36.46 10.70 -10.18
CA ALA A 240 -35.74 9.56 -10.74
C ALA A 240 -34.49 10.01 -11.51
N GLY A 241 -33.37 9.36 -11.25
CA GLY A 241 -32.10 9.67 -11.89
C GLY A 241 -30.95 8.79 -11.39
N PRO A 242 -29.74 8.97 -11.93
CA PRO A 242 -28.58 8.18 -11.56
C PRO A 242 -28.16 8.40 -10.11
N ILE A 243 -27.66 7.37 -9.45
CA ILE A 243 -27.34 7.34 -8.02
C ILE A 243 -26.00 8.02 -7.73
N GLY A 244 -24.98 7.76 -8.54
CA GLY A 244 -23.63 8.34 -8.41
C GLY A 244 -23.02 8.53 -9.80
N PRO A 245 -23.51 9.47 -10.62
CA PRO A 245 -23.05 9.62 -12.00
C PRO A 245 -21.57 10.03 -12.04
N ILE A 246 -20.77 9.32 -12.83
CA ILE A 246 -19.33 9.58 -12.99
C ILE A 246 -19.09 11.06 -13.32
N SER A 247 -19.87 11.62 -14.24
CA SER A 247 -19.73 13.02 -14.64
C SER A 247 -20.00 14.04 -13.53
N TRP A 248 -20.66 13.63 -12.46
CA TRP A 248 -20.89 14.47 -11.28
C TRP A 248 -19.74 14.38 -10.28
N PHE A 249 -19.25 13.17 -9.96
CA PHE A 249 -18.24 13.03 -8.90
C PHE A 249 -16.79 13.16 -9.41
N GLU A 250 -16.51 12.96 -10.71
CA GLU A 250 -15.15 13.11 -11.24
C GLU A 250 -14.54 14.50 -10.99
N PRO A 251 -15.26 15.64 -11.06
CA PRO A 251 -14.75 16.94 -10.65
C PRO A 251 -14.32 17.00 -9.18
N SER A 252 -15.02 16.29 -8.29
CA SER A 252 -14.64 16.16 -6.87
C SER A 252 -13.35 15.37 -6.71
N LEU A 253 -13.21 14.29 -7.46
CA LEU A 253 -11.99 13.49 -7.50
C LEU A 253 -10.79 14.31 -8.00
N ILE A 254 -10.96 15.09 -9.08
CA ILE A 254 -9.92 15.99 -9.60
C ILE A 254 -9.53 17.04 -8.56
N TYR A 255 -10.47 17.52 -7.75
CA TYR A 255 -10.17 18.45 -6.66
C TYR A 255 -9.37 17.76 -5.54
N ALA A 256 -9.75 16.56 -5.13
CA ALA A 256 -9.00 15.77 -4.13
C ALA A 256 -7.53 15.56 -4.55
N LEU A 257 -7.30 15.25 -5.83
CA LEU A 257 -5.97 15.03 -6.41
C LEU A 257 -5.05 16.26 -6.37
N LYS A 258 -5.56 17.46 -6.09
CA LYS A 258 -4.71 18.65 -5.91
C LYS A 258 -3.89 18.63 -4.63
N SER A 259 -4.33 17.88 -3.62
CA SER A 259 -3.70 17.88 -2.29
C SER A 259 -3.54 16.47 -1.68
N VAL A 260 -4.43 15.55 -1.99
CA VAL A 260 -4.39 14.19 -1.48
C VAL A 260 -3.66 13.28 -2.46
N ALA A 261 -2.70 12.52 -1.99
CA ALA A 261 -1.96 11.58 -2.81
C ALA A 261 -2.91 10.53 -3.42
N PRO A 262 -2.83 10.24 -4.73
CA PRO A 262 -3.80 9.42 -5.44
C PRO A 262 -4.08 8.06 -4.78
N TRP A 263 -3.04 7.37 -4.31
CA TRP A 263 -3.17 6.04 -3.67
C TRP A 263 -3.90 6.05 -2.32
N LYS A 264 -4.14 7.22 -1.73
CA LYS A 264 -4.95 7.37 -0.51
C LYS A 264 -6.44 7.47 -0.82
N ILE A 265 -6.82 7.75 -2.08
CA ILE A 265 -8.19 8.07 -2.48
C ILE A 265 -8.91 6.79 -2.94
N TYR A 266 -10.09 6.57 -2.38
CA TYR A 266 -11.02 5.50 -2.76
C TYR A 266 -12.35 6.12 -3.21
N ILE A 267 -12.90 5.60 -4.32
CA ILE A 267 -14.20 6.04 -4.84
C ILE A 267 -15.29 5.22 -4.19
N GLY A 268 -16.12 5.85 -3.37
CA GLY A 268 -17.34 5.24 -2.83
C GLY A 268 -18.28 4.84 -3.98
N THR A 269 -18.66 3.57 -4.04
CA THR A 269 -19.44 3.01 -5.14
C THR A 269 -20.68 2.34 -4.59
N PRO A 270 -21.89 2.72 -5.05
CA PRO A 270 -23.10 2.08 -4.57
C PRO A 270 -23.31 0.73 -5.27
N ASN A 271 -23.66 -0.30 -4.52
CA ASN A 271 -24.20 -1.55 -5.05
C ASN A 271 -25.72 -1.64 -4.93
N TYR A 272 -26.34 -0.51 -4.78
CA TYR A 272 -27.77 -0.32 -4.73
C TYR A 272 -28.23 0.71 -5.77
N GLY A 273 -29.53 0.80 -5.92
CA GLY A 273 -30.21 1.79 -6.71
C GLY A 273 -31.60 2.04 -6.20
N TYR A 274 -32.37 2.78 -6.94
CA TYR A 274 -33.75 3.08 -6.60
C TYR A 274 -34.67 2.84 -7.78
N ASN A 275 -35.89 2.42 -7.45
CA ASN A 275 -37.00 2.22 -8.38
C ASN A 275 -38.12 3.20 -8.05
N TRP A 276 -38.23 4.24 -8.86
CA TRP A 276 -39.24 5.29 -8.68
C TRP A 276 -40.50 4.97 -9.46
N VAL A 277 -41.65 5.26 -8.84
CA VAL A 277 -42.91 5.43 -9.56
C VAL A 277 -42.88 6.81 -10.22
N THR A 278 -42.89 6.87 -11.53
CA THR A 278 -42.83 8.13 -12.30
C THR A 278 -44.19 8.63 -12.73
N LYS A 279 -45.18 7.72 -12.93
CA LYS A 279 -46.53 8.06 -13.29
C LYS A 279 -47.53 6.98 -12.85
N VAL A 280 -48.70 7.39 -12.40
CA VAL A 280 -49.86 6.52 -12.18
C VAL A 280 -51.00 7.00 -13.07
N THR A 281 -51.53 6.11 -13.88
CA THR A 281 -52.67 6.39 -14.78
C THR A 281 -53.83 5.49 -14.39
N GLY A 282 -55.02 6.02 -14.24
CA GLY A 282 -56.21 5.29 -13.78
C GLY A 282 -56.40 5.31 -12.27
N VAL A 283 -57.29 4.47 -11.76
CA VAL A 283 -57.61 4.34 -10.31
C VAL A 283 -57.13 2.99 -9.82
N CYS A 284 -56.11 2.99 -8.98
CA CYS A 284 -55.51 1.74 -8.48
C CYS A 284 -56.48 0.99 -7.57
N PRO A 285 -56.59 -0.34 -7.70
CA PRO A 285 -57.30 -1.20 -6.79
C PRO A 285 -56.77 -1.11 -5.36
N THR A 286 -57.60 -1.57 -4.40
CA THR A 286 -57.22 -1.54 -2.94
C THR A 286 -55.99 -2.38 -2.65
N ASN A 287 -55.82 -3.50 -3.35
CA ASN A 287 -54.71 -4.46 -3.22
C ASN A 287 -53.39 -3.99 -3.88
N THR A 288 -53.38 -2.88 -4.61
CA THR A 288 -52.14 -2.32 -5.17
C THR A 288 -51.19 -1.95 -4.03
N PRO A 289 -49.96 -2.42 -4.01
CA PRO A 289 -48.98 -2.10 -2.95
C PRO A 289 -48.80 -0.61 -2.78
N THR A 290 -48.60 -0.15 -1.55
CA THR A 290 -48.42 1.27 -1.25
C THR A 290 -47.20 1.87 -1.95
N SER A 291 -46.15 1.07 -2.14
CA SER A 291 -44.94 1.44 -2.89
C SER A 291 -45.22 1.75 -4.36
N GLU A 292 -46.27 1.15 -4.95
CA GLU A 292 -46.68 1.36 -6.34
C GLU A 292 -47.60 2.59 -6.49
N LYS A 293 -48.12 3.13 -5.41
CA LYS A 293 -49.04 4.29 -5.41
C LYS A 293 -48.36 5.62 -5.11
N LYS A 294 -47.12 5.59 -4.63
CA LYS A 294 -46.39 6.78 -4.20
C LYS A 294 -45.24 7.10 -5.15
N SER A 295 -45.32 8.26 -5.77
CA SER A 295 -44.20 8.83 -6.55
C SER A 295 -43.13 9.52 -5.67
N SER A 296 -43.37 9.64 -4.34
CA SER A 296 -42.52 10.42 -3.44
C SER A 296 -41.37 9.63 -2.80
N ASN A 297 -41.45 8.30 -2.80
CA ASN A 297 -40.37 7.46 -2.22
C ASN A 297 -40.08 6.30 -3.15
N ALA A 298 -38.84 6.18 -3.59
CA ALA A 298 -38.40 5.06 -4.39
C ALA A 298 -38.16 3.81 -3.51
N ALA A 299 -38.38 2.64 -4.10
CA ALA A 299 -37.95 1.38 -3.48
C ALA A 299 -36.47 1.14 -3.74
N ILE A 300 -35.74 0.69 -2.71
CA ILE A 300 -34.33 0.31 -2.87
C ILE A 300 -34.22 -0.96 -3.73
N ILE A 301 -33.26 -0.96 -4.62
CA ILE A 301 -32.85 -2.11 -5.44
C ILE A 301 -31.40 -2.44 -5.09
N HIS A 302 -31.12 -3.58 -4.55
CA HIS A 302 -29.75 -4.08 -4.48
C HIS A 302 -29.31 -4.65 -5.82
N GLN A 303 -28.05 -4.44 -6.19
CA GLN A 303 -27.50 -4.92 -7.48
C GLN A 303 -27.77 -6.42 -7.68
N LEU A 304 -27.57 -7.23 -6.65
CA LEU A 304 -27.83 -8.67 -6.64
C LEU A 304 -29.29 -9.04 -7.02
N LYS A 305 -30.22 -8.11 -6.83
CA LYS A 305 -31.67 -8.28 -7.13
C LYS A 305 -32.13 -7.50 -8.35
N ALA A 306 -31.22 -6.84 -9.08
CA ALA A 306 -31.57 -6.01 -10.25
C ALA A 306 -32.21 -6.83 -11.37
N GLN A 307 -31.86 -8.13 -11.49
CA GLN A 307 -32.47 -9.03 -12.46
C GLN A 307 -34.00 -9.07 -12.35
N ALA A 308 -34.55 -9.03 -11.14
CA ALA A 308 -36.00 -9.02 -10.94
C ALA A 308 -36.70 -7.77 -11.52
N ILE A 309 -35.98 -6.68 -11.74
CA ILE A 309 -36.48 -5.49 -12.45
C ILE A 309 -36.38 -5.70 -13.97
N LEU A 310 -35.30 -6.30 -14.45
CA LEU A 310 -35.12 -6.61 -15.88
C LEU A 310 -36.14 -7.64 -16.38
N ASP A 311 -36.58 -8.55 -15.52
CA ASP A 311 -37.58 -9.57 -15.82
C ASP A 311 -39.03 -9.03 -15.87
N LYS A 312 -39.27 -7.75 -15.57
CA LYS A 312 -40.59 -7.13 -15.62
C LYS A 312 -41.05 -7.06 -17.10
N PRO A 313 -42.32 -7.38 -17.38
CA PRO A 313 -42.87 -7.29 -18.73
C PRO A 313 -42.64 -5.91 -19.36
N GLY A 314 -42.06 -5.90 -20.56
CA GLY A 314 -41.79 -4.66 -21.30
C GLY A 314 -40.67 -3.80 -20.69
N ALA A 315 -39.85 -4.34 -19.79
CA ALA A 315 -38.68 -3.65 -19.24
C ALA A 315 -37.66 -3.34 -20.36
N VAL A 316 -37.21 -2.10 -20.42
CA VAL A 316 -36.18 -1.62 -21.33
C VAL A 316 -35.03 -1.06 -20.52
N ALA A 317 -33.88 -1.72 -20.56
CA ALA A 317 -32.65 -1.30 -19.92
C ALA A 317 -31.77 -0.49 -20.88
N THR A 318 -31.27 0.64 -20.43
CA THR A 318 -30.36 1.50 -21.18
C THR A 318 -29.16 1.88 -20.30
N TYR A 319 -27.98 1.49 -20.72
CA TYR A 319 -26.75 1.93 -20.04
C TYR A 319 -26.37 3.34 -20.51
N ASN A 320 -26.04 4.21 -19.58
CA ASN A 320 -25.60 5.56 -19.86
C ASN A 320 -24.10 5.69 -19.58
N GLU A 321 -23.30 5.76 -20.65
CA GLU A 321 -21.83 5.86 -20.58
C GLU A 321 -21.35 7.08 -19.75
N LYS A 322 -22.01 8.23 -19.86
CA LYS A 322 -21.67 9.46 -19.14
C LYS A 322 -21.86 9.32 -17.64
N TYR A 323 -22.84 8.53 -17.23
CA TYR A 323 -23.15 8.34 -15.82
C TYR A 323 -22.48 7.07 -15.26
N GLY A 324 -22.18 6.10 -16.12
CA GLY A 324 -21.72 4.78 -15.69
C GLY A 324 -22.80 4.02 -14.93
N GLU A 325 -24.06 4.15 -15.36
CA GLU A 325 -25.24 3.56 -14.71
C GLU A 325 -26.29 3.12 -15.70
N THR A 326 -27.10 2.14 -15.28
CA THR A 326 -28.21 1.61 -16.06
C THR A 326 -29.53 2.18 -15.57
N ASN A 327 -30.32 2.66 -16.52
CA ASN A 327 -31.73 3.01 -16.33
C ASN A 327 -32.61 1.88 -16.90
N VAL A 328 -33.61 1.46 -16.14
CA VAL A 328 -34.63 0.51 -16.58
C VAL A 328 -36.00 1.16 -16.51
N LEU A 329 -36.66 1.24 -17.64
CA LEU A 329 -38.03 1.72 -17.74
C LEU A 329 -38.98 0.52 -17.92
N TYR A 330 -40.06 0.48 -17.14
CA TYR A 330 -41.09 -0.53 -17.27
C TYR A 330 -42.44 -0.01 -16.77
N SER A 331 -43.52 -0.73 -17.06
CA SER A 331 -44.86 -0.44 -16.56
C SER A 331 -45.45 -1.67 -15.89
N ALA A 332 -46.18 -1.47 -14.81
CA ALA A 332 -46.97 -2.51 -14.15
C ALA A 332 -48.46 -2.16 -14.20
N GLU A 333 -49.29 -3.17 -14.46
CA GLU A 333 -50.77 -3.01 -14.48
C GLU A 333 -51.37 -3.72 -13.27
N PHE A 334 -52.29 -3.05 -12.60
CA PHE A 334 -53.00 -3.57 -11.45
C PHE A 334 -54.50 -3.52 -11.71
N ASN A 335 -55.14 -4.67 -11.63
CA ASN A 335 -56.59 -4.85 -11.80
C ASN A 335 -57.22 -5.38 -10.51
N GLY A 336 -58.38 -4.90 -10.15
CA GLY A 336 -59.07 -5.32 -8.91
C GLY A 336 -60.22 -4.43 -8.57
N VAL A 337 -60.59 -4.42 -7.29
CA VAL A 337 -61.66 -3.57 -6.78
C VAL A 337 -61.12 -2.45 -5.90
N ASN A 338 -61.75 -1.29 -5.98
CA ASN A 338 -61.44 -0.17 -5.08
C ASN A 338 -62.14 -0.31 -3.73
N LYS A 339 -61.98 0.67 -2.83
CA LYS A 339 -62.61 0.69 -1.50
C LYS A 339 -64.13 0.69 -1.48
N THR A 340 -64.74 1.07 -2.63
CA THR A 340 -66.21 1.12 -2.77
C THR A 340 -66.77 -0.13 -3.46
N GLY A 341 -65.91 -1.15 -3.77
CA GLY A 341 -66.30 -2.36 -4.43
C GLY A 341 -66.37 -2.26 -5.96
N ALA A 342 -66.07 -1.10 -6.57
CA ALA A 342 -66.06 -0.93 -8.01
C ALA A 342 -64.82 -1.52 -8.63
N THR A 343 -64.96 -2.23 -9.76
CA THR A 343 -63.83 -2.73 -10.58
C THR A 343 -63.04 -1.56 -11.11
N THR A 344 -61.71 -1.56 -10.86
CA THR A 344 -60.80 -0.50 -11.28
C THR A 344 -59.48 -1.09 -11.77
N SER A 345 -58.78 -0.30 -12.56
CA SER A 345 -57.44 -0.61 -13.00
C SER A 345 -56.53 0.62 -12.99
N CYS A 346 -55.28 0.41 -12.78
CA CYS A 346 -54.26 1.44 -13.01
C CYS A 346 -53.01 0.85 -13.67
N LYS A 347 -52.36 1.73 -14.45
CA LYS A 347 -51.03 1.52 -14.99
C LYS A 347 -50.04 2.38 -14.20
N VAL A 348 -48.94 1.79 -13.75
CA VAL A 348 -47.88 2.45 -12.99
C VAL A 348 -46.62 2.37 -13.84
N ASP A 349 -46.06 3.53 -14.18
CA ASP A 349 -44.81 3.64 -14.92
C ASP A 349 -43.66 3.81 -13.95
N HIS A 350 -42.57 3.09 -14.18
CA HIS A 350 -41.39 3.04 -13.33
C HIS A 350 -40.12 3.49 -14.04
N SER A 351 -39.20 4.09 -13.31
CA SER A 351 -37.82 4.31 -13.72
C SER A 351 -36.90 3.84 -12.60
N ALA A 352 -36.15 2.78 -12.88
CA ALA A 352 -35.15 2.24 -11.96
C ALA A 352 -33.74 2.64 -12.42
N TRP A 353 -32.90 3.05 -11.48
CA TRP A 353 -31.49 3.38 -11.74
C TRP A 353 -30.61 2.61 -10.78
N TYR A 354 -29.50 2.05 -11.30
CA TYR A 354 -28.49 1.36 -10.49
C TYR A 354 -27.17 1.24 -11.24
N VAL A 355 -26.08 0.98 -10.50
CA VAL A 355 -24.75 0.69 -11.06
C VAL A 355 -24.69 -0.80 -11.35
N ASP A 356 -24.57 -1.19 -12.63
CA ASP A 356 -24.34 -2.58 -13.05
C ASP A 356 -22.83 -2.90 -13.16
N ALA A 357 -22.49 -4.11 -13.60
CA ALA A 357 -21.10 -4.56 -13.78
C ALA A 357 -20.27 -3.61 -14.66
N ARG A 358 -20.85 -3.07 -15.76
CA ARG A 358 -20.19 -2.09 -16.63
C ARG A 358 -19.88 -0.80 -15.89
N GLY A 359 -20.78 -0.38 -15.00
CA GLY A 359 -20.61 0.79 -14.14
C GLY A 359 -19.49 0.62 -13.12
N TYR A 360 -19.31 -0.58 -12.59
CA TYR A 360 -18.16 -0.92 -11.75
C TYR A 360 -16.85 -0.88 -12.55
N GLY A 361 -16.84 -1.49 -13.74
CA GLY A 361 -15.69 -1.41 -14.64
C GLY A 361 -15.31 0.03 -15.01
N ALA A 362 -16.30 0.89 -15.26
CA ALA A 362 -16.06 2.31 -15.55
C ALA A 362 -15.42 3.05 -14.35
N ARG A 363 -15.84 2.77 -13.11
CA ARG A 363 -15.23 3.32 -11.90
C ARG A 363 -13.83 2.77 -11.66
N ALA A 364 -13.61 1.48 -11.91
CA ALA A 364 -12.27 0.89 -11.86
C ALA A 364 -11.31 1.53 -12.88
N LYS A 365 -11.79 1.88 -14.07
CA LYS A 365 -10.98 2.63 -15.05
C LYS A 365 -10.59 4.03 -14.56
N LEU A 366 -11.38 4.68 -13.70
CA LEU A 366 -10.94 5.92 -13.04
C LEU A 366 -9.83 5.65 -12.02
N VAL A 367 -9.91 4.51 -11.30
CA VAL A 367 -8.82 4.08 -10.41
C VAL A 367 -7.53 3.89 -11.20
N GLU A 368 -7.58 3.25 -12.36
CA GLU A 368 -6.44 3.12 -13.27
C GLU A 368 -5.95 4.48 -13.78
N LYS A 369 -6.85 5.29 -14.35
CA LYS A 369 -6.56 6.60 -14.96
C LYS A 369 -5.83 7.53 -14.00
N TYR A 370 -6.27 7.59 -12.76
CA TYR A 370 -5.75 8.51 -11.74
C TYR A 370 -4.82 7.82 -10.73
N ARG A 371 -4.51 6.54 -10.90
CA ARG A 371 -3.67 5.73 -9.99
C ARG A 371 -4.15 5.79 -8.54
N LEU A 372 -5.46 5.69 -8.34
CA LEU A 372 -6.09 5.73 -7.02
C LEU A 372 -5.81 4.48 -6.20
N GLY A 373 -6.13 4.53 -4.89
CA GLY A 373 -6.12 3.38 -4.00
C GLY A 373 -7.10 2.30 -4.41
N GLY A 374 -8.31 2.69 -4.81
CA GLY A 374 -9.33 1.73 -5.24
C GLY A 374 -10.74 2.29 -5.26
N ILE A 375 -11.70 1.38 -5.27
CA ILE A 375 -13.12 1.63 -5.01
C ILE A 375 -13.51 1.09 -3.64
N SER A 376 -14.43 1.78 -2.95
CA SER A 376 -15.05 1.34 -1.69
C SER A 376 -16.54 1.13 -1.89
N GLU A 377 -16.99 -0.11 -1.80
CA GLU A 377 -18.38 -0.48 -2.04
C GLU A 377 -19.27 -0.17 -0.83
N TRP A 378 -20.40 0.49 -1.05
CA TRP A 378 -21.48 0.63 -0.08
C TRP A 378 -22.69 -0.18 -0.54
N GLU A 379 -22.97 -1.34 0.08
CA GLU A 379 -22.17 -2.04 1.10
C GLU A 379 -21.80 -3.44 0.62
N ILE A 380 -20.76 -4.00 1.20
CA ILE A 380 -20.23 -5.32 0.84
C ILE A 380 -21.30 -6.40 0.96
N GLY A 381 -21.36 -7.24 -0.09
CA GLY A 381 -22.20 -8.44 -0.17
C GLY A 381 -23.49 -8.26 -0.97
N TYR A 382 -23.90 -7.05 -1.32
CA TYR A 382 -25.04 -6.78 -2.20
C TYR A 382 -24.64 -6.64 -3.69
N GLY A 383 -23.34 -6.68 -3.99
CA GLY A 383 -22.82 -6.71 -5.35
C GLY A 383 -22.95 -8.09 -5.99
N ASP A 384 -23.00 -8.16 -7.31
CA ASP A 384 -22.94 -9.41 -8.05
C ASP A 384 -21.49 -9.77 -8.44
N ASN A 385 -21.28 -11.05 -8.78
CA ASN A 385 -19.96 -11.54 -9.19
C ASN A 385 -19.50 -10.91 -10.51
N LEU A 386 -20.39 -10.46 -11.37
CA LEU A 386 -20.01 -9.81 -12.64
C LEU A 386 -19.38 -8.44 -12.39
N ALA A 387 -19.85 -7.72 -11.36
CA ALA A 387 -19.27 -6.43 -10.98
C ALA A 387 -17.81 -6.57 -10.53
N ILE A 388 -17.52 -7.53 -9.64
CA ILE A 388 -16.15 -7.74 -9.17
C ILE A 388 -15.22 -8.25 -10.28
N GLU A 389 -15.73 -9.07 -11.22
CA GLU A 389 -14.97 -9.52 -12.38
C GLU A 389 -14.59 -8.37 -13.34
N GLU A 390 -15.46 -7.37 -13.54
CA GLU A 390 -15.11 -6.18 -14.32
C GLU A 390 -14.02 -5.35 -13.62
N VAL A 391 -14.07 -5.23 -12.31
CA VAL A 391 -13.00 -4.58 -11.53
C VAL A 391 -11.70 -5.38 -11.62
N LYS A 392 -11.76 -6.71 -11.56
CA LYS A 392 -10.61 -7.62 -11.67
C LYS A 392 -9.86 -7.47 -13.00
N LYS A 393 -10.58 -7.30 -14.11
CA LYS A 393 -9.96 -7.02 -15.42
C LYS A 393 -9.06 -5.77 -15.38
N VAL A 394 -9.53 -4.72 -14.72
CA VAL A 394 -8.74 -3.49 -14.55
C VAL A 394 -7.58 -3.70 -13.58
N ALA A 395 -7.81 -4.41 -12.47
CA ALA A 395 -6.77 -4.72 -11.49
C ALA A 395 -5.58 -5.49 -12.12
N ILE A 396 -5.88 -6.45 -13.02
CA ILE A 396 -4.88 -7.20 -13.80
C ILE A 396 -4.13 -6.25 -14.76
N ALA A 397 -4.86 -5.37 -15.47
CA ALA A 397 -4.27 -4.43 -16.42
C ALA A 397 -3.34 -3.42 -15.73
N MET A 398 -3.72 -2.93 -14.55
CA MET A 398 -2.89 -2.01 -13.75
C MET A 398 -1.57 -2.64 -13.31
N GLY A 399 -1.60 -3.91 -12.89
CA GLY A 399 -0.47 -4.62 -12.33
C GLY A 399 0.20 -3.90 -11.15
N GLN A 400 1.42 -4.32 -10.84
CA GLN A 400 2.23 -3.71 -9.78
C GLN A 400 2.90 -2.41 -10.22
N ASP A 401 3.07 -1.46 -9.31
CA ASP A 401 3.90 -0.29 -9.54
C ASP A 401 5.38 -0.69 -9.50
N LYS A 402 6.14 -0.28 -10.51
CA LYS A 402 7.58 -0.57 -10.59
C LYS A 402 8.34 0.25 -9.56
N VAL A 403 9.11 -0.42 -8.70
CA VAL A 403 10.02 0.22 -7.73
C VAL A 403 11.40 0.41 -8.36
N VAL A 404 11.96 1.60 -8.18
CA VAL A 404 13.32 1.97 -8.57
C VAL A 404 14.10 2.31 -7.31
N GLY A 405 15.26 1.66 -7.13
CA GLY A 405 16.16 1.91 -6.01
C GLY A 405 17.44 2.62 -6.47
N GLU A 406 17.90 3.58 -5.68
CA GLU A 406 19.17 4.27 -5.84
C GLU A 406 19.99 4.17 -4.55
N VAL A 407 21.32 4.13 -4.67
CA VAL A 407 22.22 4.11 -3.52
C VAL A 407 23.52 4.84 -3.83
N SER A 408 24.01 5.54 -2.82
CA SER A 408 25.35 6.14 -2.77
C SER A 408 26.13 5.62 -1.56
N SER A 409 27.43 5.59 -1.68
CA SER A 409 28.37 5.26 -0.60
C SER A 409 29.23 6.47 -0.26
N SER A 410 29.61 6.60 0.99
CA SER A 410 30.54 7.64 1.44
C SER A 410 31.97 7.43 0.91
N VAL A 411 32.31 6.20 0.55
CA VAL A 411 33.65 5.77 0.07
C VAL A 411 33.53 4.63 -0.93
N ASP A 412 34.51 4.51 -1.82
CA ASP A 412 34.65 3.34 -2.71
C ASP A 412 35.72 2.36 -2.21
N ASN A 413 36.59 2.81 -1.27
CA ASN A 413 37.57 1.97 -0.60
C ASN A 413 37.78 2.46 0.83
N LEU A 414 38.05 1.54 1.76
CA LEU A 414 38.33 1.82 3.17
C LEU A 414 39.43 0.92 3.72
N LEU A 415 39.93 1.28 4.89
CA LEU A 415 40.88 0.41 5.59
C LEU A 415 40.12 -0.67 6.37
N TYR A 416 40.76 -1.83 6.51
CA TYR A 416 40.22 -2.91 7.34
C TYR A 416 39.89 -2.42 8.75
N GLY A 417 38.66 -2.70 9.20
CA GLY A 417 38.14 -2.24 10.49
C GLY A 417 37.42 -0.89 10.46
N GLU A 418 37.31 -0.26 9.30
CA GLU A 418 36.48 0.94 9.10
C GLU A 418 35.08 0.58 8.60
N SER A 419 34.18 1.56 8.66
CA SER A 419 32.78 1.43 8.24
C SER A 419 32.46 2.32 7.04
N ALA A 420 31.78 1.76 6.05
CA ALA A 420 31.15 2.52 4.98
C ALA A 420 29.75 2.99 5.41
N ALA A 421 29.39 4.23 5.09
CA ALA A 421 28.03 4.76 5.19
C ALA A 421 27.34 4.72 3.82
N PHE A 422 26.09 4.29 3.82
CA PHE A 422 25.25 4.23 2.63
C PHE A 422 24.01 5.09 2.83
N ASN A 423 23.65 5.85 1.80
CA ASN A 423 22.39 6.56 1.69
C ASN A 423 21.69 6.11 0.41
N GLY A 424 20.41 5.82 0.49
CA GLY A 424 19.65 5.39 -0.68
C GLY A 424 18.20 5.82 -0.64
N THR A 425 17.52 5.58 -1.74
CA THR A 425 16.09 5.86 -1.90
C THR A 425 15.41 4.72 -2.62
N PHE A 426 14.15 4.47 -2.27
CA PHE A 426 13.23 3.68 -3.07
C PHE A 426 12.05 4.55 -3.48
N LYS A 427 11.78 4.61 -4.78
CA LYS A 427 10.66 5.34 -5.38
C LYS A 427 9.95 4.46 -6.39
N LEU A 428 8.67 4.74 -6.62
CA LEU A 428 7.97 4.20 -7.77
C LEU A 428 8.49 4.89 -9.06
N ALA A 429 8.29 4.25 -10.21
CA ALA A 429 8.75 4.79 -11.50
C ALA A 429 8.16 6.19 -11.82
N ASP A 430 7.04 6.56 -11.21
CA ASP A 430 6.43 7.89 -11.32
C ASP A 430 6.96 8.92 -10.30
N GLY A 431 7.97 8.56 -9.50
CA GLY A 431 8.64 9.42 -8.53
C GLY A 431 8.02 9.41 -7.12
N ARG A 432 6.89 8.75 -6.90
CA ARG A 432 6.30 8.62 -5.56
C ARG A 432 7.23 7.86 -4.61
N PRO A 433 7.38 8.29 -3.35
CA PRO A 433 8.23 7.59 -2.39
C PRO A 433 7.64 6.24 -1.99
N VAL A 434 8.50 5.23 -1.81
CA VAL A 434 8.16 3.96 -1.17
C VAL A 434 8.45 4.09 0.32
N SER A 435 7.44 4.47 1.10
CA SER A 435 7.54 4.88 2.49
C SER A 435 7.23 3.76 3.48
N GLY A 436 7.93 3.72 4.61
CA GLY A 436 7.63 2.83 5.73
C GLY A 436 7.85 1.34 5.47
N VAL A 437 8.59 0.98 4.40
CA VAL A 437 8.78 -0.42 4.03
C VAL A 437 10.12 -0.96 4.54
N PRO A 438 10.20 -2.25 4.94
CA PRO A 438 11.44 -2.89 5.32
C PRO A 438 12.50 -2.79 4.22
N VAL A 439 13.71 -2.45 4.61
CA VAL A 439 14.88 -2.42 3.72
C VAL A 439 15.86 -3.50 4.17
N TYR A 440 16.32 -4.26 3.20
CA TYR A 440 17.32 -5.30 3.39
C TYR A 440 18.61 -4.91 2.69
N MET A 441 19.72 -5.23 3.31
CA MET A 441 21.05 -5.12 2.73
C MET A 441 21.48 -6.50 2.29
N ASP A 442 21.76 -6.64 1.00
CA ASP A 442 22.28 -7.85 0.38
C ASP A 442 23.79 -7.69 0.22
N ILE A 443 24.56 -8.52 0.91
CA ILE A 443 26.03 -8.47 1.00
C ILE A 443 26.57 -9.66 0.23
N LYS A 444 27.22 -9.41 -0.89
CA LYS A 444 27.85 -10.43 -1.71
C LYS A 444 29.36 -10.45 -1.47
N ARG A 445 29.86 -11.54 -0.94
CA ARG A 445 31.28 -11.84 -0.71
C ARG A 445 31.72 -13.02 -1.56
N SER A 446 33.03 -13.28 -1.59
CA SER A 446 33.56 -14.49 -2.20
C SER A 446 32.99 -15.78 -1.59
N SER A 447 32.64 -15.75 -0.30
CA SER A 447 32.04 -16.87 0.44
C SER A 447 30.53 -17.05 0.22
N GLY A 448 29.86 -16.15 -0.49
CA GLY A 448 28.42 -16.18 -0.75
C GLY A 448 27.70 -14.87 -0.45
N THR A 449 26.39 -14.89 -0.58
CA THR A 449 25.52 -13.73 -0.32
C THR A 449 24.78 -13.88 1.01
N THR A 450 24.76 -12.82 1.80
CA THR A 450 23.96 -12.74 3.04
C THR A 450 23.00 -11.57 2.95
N ARG A 451 21.75 -11.77 3.40
CA ARG A 451 20.70 -10.73 3.47
C ARG A 451 20.43 -10.36 4.92
N ARG A 452 20.35 -9.06 5.23
CA ARG A 452 20.11 -8.56 6.56
C ARG A 452 19.17 -7.35 6.54
N ALA A 453 18.15 -7.35 7.39
CA ALA A 453 17.30 -6.17 7.60
C ALA A 453 18.12 -5.04 8.23
N ILE A 454 17.88 -3.80 7.79
CA ILE A 454 18.58 -2.59 8.27
C ILE A 454 17.63 -1.52 8.80
N GLY A 455 16.33 -1.74 8.76
CA GLY A 455 15.28 -0.80 9.15
C GLY A 455 14.22 -0.66 8.07
N SER A 456 13.57 0.49 8.02
CA SER A 456 12.55 0.82 7.02
C SER A 456 12.86 2.14 6.33
N THR A 457 12.27 2.37 5.17
CA THR A 457 12.33 3.67 4.49
C THR A 457 11.61 4.75 5.29
N ALA A 458 12.15 5.96 5.26
CA ALA A 458 11.48 7.17 5.77
C ALA A 458 10.26 7.54 4.89
N THR A 459 9.50 8.56 5.30
CA THR A 459 8.30 9.03 4.60
C THR A 459 8.57 9.51 3.17
N ASP A 460 9.79 9.98 2.89
CA ASP A 460 10.25 10.40 1.56
C ASP A 460 10.91 9.27 0.74
N GLY A 461 10.86 8.02 1.24
CA GLY A 461 11.45 6.85 0.63
C GLY A 461 12.96 6.69 0.84
N THR A 462 13.60 7.54 1.66
CA THR A 462 15.04 7.46 1.95
C THR A 462 15.34 6.40 3.00
N PHE A 463 16.58 5.86 2.96
CA PHE A 463 17.14 5.03 4.02
C PHE A 463 18.63 5.33 4.20
N GLN A 464 19.14 5.05 5.38
CA GLN A 464 20.55 5.21 5.72
C GLN A 464 21.02 4.01 6.54
N THR A 465 22.29 3.61 6.32
CA THR A 465 22.91 2.58 7.16
C THR A 465 24.42 2.73 7.18
N ARG A 466 25.04 2.07 8.16
CA ARG A 466 26.49 1.98 8.29
C ARG A 466 26.87 0.52 8.47
N VAL A 467 27.92 0.08 7.76
CA VAL A 467 28.37 -1.31 7.83
C VAL A 467 29.88 -1.38 7.96
N LEU A 468 30.35 -2.20 8.91
CA LEU A 468 31.75 -2.56 9.07
C LEU A 468 32.09 -3.64 8.05
N LEU A 469 33.13 -3.41 7.23
CA LEU A 469 33.55 -4.35 6.22
C LEU A 469 34.91 -4.98 6.59
N GLY A 470 34.95 -6.30 6.56
CA GLY A 470 36.16 -7.08 6.80
C GLY A 470 36.88 -7.54 5.54
N GLU A 471 36.28 -7.34 4.36
CA GLU A 471 36.82 -7.71 3.06
C GLU A 471 36.11 -6.92 1.96
N THR A 472 36.70 -6.85 0.76
CA THR A 472 36.08 -6.27 -0.44
C THR A 472 34.74 -6.94 -0.69
N THR A 473 33.68 -6.14 -0.87
CA THR A 473 32.31 -6.61 -0.80
C THR A 473 31.43 -5.83 -1.77
N ASP A 474 30.59 -6.53 -2.50
CA ASP A 474 29.51 -5.93 -3.27
C ASP A 474 28.25 -5.82 -2.38
N ILE A 475 27.67 -4.62 -2.32
CA ILE A 475 26.50 -4.32 -1.49
C ILE A 475 25.40 -3.74 -2.37
N SER A 476 24.21 -4.30 -2.24
CA SER A 476 22.97 -3.75 -2.77
C SER A 476 21.91 -3.73 -1.69
N PHE A 477 20.83 -3.00 -1.96
CA PHE A 477 19.71 -2.89 -1.05
C PHE A 477 18.43 -3.28 -1.77
N SER A 478 17.50 -3.89 -1.03
CA SER A 478 16.24 -4.37 -1.58
C SER A 478 15.06 -4.12 -0.63
N THR A 479 13.86 -4.05 -1.19
CA THR A 479 12.59 -4.10 -0.47
C THR A 479 11.81 -5.31 -0.95
N ASP A 480 10.85 -5.81 -0.16
CA ASP A 480 10.04 -6.93 -0.58
C ASP A 480 9.04 -6.54 -1.68
N GLU A 481 8.75 -7.48 -2.55
CA GLU A 481 7.63 -7.42 -3.48
C GLU A 481 6.31 -7.54 -2.71
N THR A 482 5.30 -6.80 -3.16
CA THR A 482 3.94 -6.85 -2.61
C THR A 482 2.93 -6.83 -3.75
N TRP A 483 1.65 -7.01 -3.44
CA TRP A 483 0.60 -7.00 -4.47
C TRP A 483 0.49 -5.67 -5.23
N ASP A 484 0.94 -4.55 -4.65
CA ASP A 484 0.87 -3.19 -5.24
C ASP A 484 2.19 -2.71 -5.85
N ARG A 485 3.31 -3.38 -5.58
CA ARG A 485 4.63 -2.97 -6.09
C ARG A 485 5.58 -4.14 -6.33
N THR A 486 6.45 -3.98 -7.31
CA THR A 486 7.52 -4.95 -7.61
C THR A 486 8.60 -4.96 -6.53
N LEU A 487 9.41 -6.01 -6.50
CA LEU A 487 10.68 -6.01 -5.78
C LEU A 487 11.45 -4.71 -6.08
N GLY A 488 11.79 -3.96 -5.04
CA GLY A 488 12.73 -2.84 -5.16
C GLY A 488 14.16 -3.33 -4.99
N GLN A 489 15.05 -2.90 -5.89
CA GLN A 489 16.47 -3.22 -5.81
C GLN A 489 17.31 -2.04 -6.28
N THR A 490 18.40 -1.74 -5.55
CA THR A 490 19.40 -0.75 -5.97
C THR A 490 20.47 -1.41 -6.85
N PRO A 491 21.18 -0.63 -7.67
CA PRO A 491 22.45 -1.09 -8.24
C PRO A 491 23.40 -1.56 -7.13
N SER A 492 24.26 -2.52 -7.45
CA SER A 492 25.30 -2.97 -6.54
C SER A 492 26.45 -1.95 -6.47
N LYS A 493 26.94 -1.70 -5.25
CA LYS A 493 28.14 -0.90 -4.98
C LYS A 493 29.24 -1.81 -4.48
N SER A 494 30.37 -1.83 -5.20
CA SER A 494 31.59 -2.51 -4.76
C SER A 494 32.39 -1.61 -3.86
N ILE A 495 32.68 -2.06 -2.64
CA ILE A 495 33.51 -1.35 -1.67
C ILE A 495 34.79 -2.15 -1.45
N GLY A 496 35.89 -1.57 -1.87
CA GLY A 496 37.20 -2.15 -1.66
C GLY A 496 37.64 -2.06 -0.18
N VAL A 497 38.30 -3.07 0.31
CA VAL A 497 38.91 -3.05 1.63
C VAL A 497 40.41 -3.21 1.50
N SER A 498 41.17 -2.22 1.94
CA SER A 498 42.62 -2.23 1.97
C SER A 498 43.14 -2.73 3.33
N ARG A 499 44.21 -3.48 3.33
CA ARG A 499 44.87 -3.95 4.56
C ARG A 499 45.46 -2.77 5.34
N VAL A 500 45.45 -2.83 6.67
CA VAL A 500 46.19 -1.91 7.53
C VAL A 500 47.59 -2.45 7.74
N ILE A 501 48.61 -1.63 7.47
CA ILE A 501 50.02 -2.00 7.54
C ILE A 501 50.68 -1.12 8.60
N SER A 502 51.26 -1.76 9.63
CA SER A 502 52.16 -1.15 10.59
C SER A 502 53.57 -1.75 10.46
N TRP A 503 54.60 -0.93 10.45
CA TRP A 503 55.94 -1.42 10.21
C TRP A 503 56.99 -0.50 10.77
N LYS A 504 58.22 -1.03 10.85
CA LYS A 504 59.39 -0.32 11.38
C LYS A 504 60.60 -0.56 10.51
N ILE A 505 61.35 0.50 10.30
CA ILE A 505 62.64 0.50 9.59
C ILE A 505 63.61 1.43 10.35
N PRO A 506 64.92 1.16 10.44
CA PRO A 506 65.87 2.07 11.06
C PRO A 506 65.92 3.42 10.32
N ALA A 507 65.94 4.51 11.09
CA ALA A 507 65.99 5.89 10.53
C ALA A 507 67.30 6.20 9.79
N SER A 508 68.36 5.45 10.05
CA SER A 508 69.64 5.54 9.34
C SER A 508 70.23 4.16 9.12
N MET A 509 70.84 3.94 7.91
CA MET A 509 71.42 2.67 7.49
C MET A 509 72.79 2.90 6.87
N LYS A 510 73.64 1.87 6.84
CA LYS A 510 74.88 1.85 6.08
C LYS A 510 74.71 1.14 4.75
N HIS A 511 75.21 1.73 3.68
CA HIS A 511 75.22 1.12 2.35
C HIS A 511 75.91 -0.24 2.38
N GLY A 512 75.34 -1.25 1.70
CA GLY A 512 75.92 -2.61 1.63
C GLY A 512 75.77 -3.48 2.90
N VAL A 513 75.14 -2.96 3.95
CA VAL A 513 74.85 -3.71 5.19
C VAL A 513 73.40 -4.21 5.14
N THR A 514 73.21 -5.48 5.49
CA THR A 514 71.89 -6.13 5.52
C THR A 514 71.09 -5.70 6.76
N TYR A 515 69.84 -5.34 6.53
CA TYR A 515 68.86 -4.93 7.58
C TYR A 515 67.60 -5.76 7.54
N LYS A 516 66.94 -5.85 8.69
CA LYS A 516 65.60 -6.43 8.82
C LYS A 516 64.56 -5.32 8.94
N VAL A 517 63.53 -5.39 8.15
CA VAL A 517 62.31 -4.59 8.24
C VAL A 517 61.21 -5.50 8.76
N THR A 518 60.59 -5.11 9.86
CA THR A 518 59.53 -5.90 10.47
C THR A 518 58.23 -5.10 10.57
N GLY A 519 57.12 -5.82 10.55
CA GLY A 519 55.80 -5.19 10.66
C GLY A 519 54.69 -6.20 10.84
N GLN A 520 53.48 -5.68 10.79
CA GLN A 520 52.24 -6.46 10.88
C GLN A 520 51.21 -5.94 9.87
N VAL A 521 50.50 -6.85 9.24
CA VAL A 521 49.38 -6.59 8.34
C VAL A 521 48.09 -7.06 9.00
N GLN A 522 47.02 -6.25 8.87
CA GLN A 522 45.67 -6.64 9.28
C GLN A 522 44.74 -6.75 8.07
N PRO A 523 43.84 -7.74 8.03
CA PRO A 523 43.63 -8.79 9.04
C PRO A 523 44.86 -9.69 9.18
N ARG A 524 44.97 -10.33 10.35
CA ARG A 524 46.11 -11.26 10.69
C ARG A 524 45.90 -12.59 9.98
N ILE A 525 46.51 -12.74 8.82
CA ILE A 525 46.48 -13.96 8.01
C ILE A 525 47.89 -14.28 7.49
N ALA A 526 48.19 -15.56 7.33
CA ALA A 526 49.45 -16.01 6.75
C ALA A 526 49.45 -15.86 5.23
N GLY A 527 50.63 -15.73 4.64
CA GLY A 527 50.85 -15.83 3.20
C GLY A 527 50.58 -14.55 2.39
N VAL A 528 50.27 -13.41 3.03
CA VAL A 528 50.13 -12.13 2.32
C VAL A 528 51.52 -11.69 1.84
N ASN A 529 51.67 -11.48 0.54
CA ASN A 529 52.90 -10.96 -0.05
C ASN A 529 53.12 -9.50 0.35
N VAL A 530 54.27 -9.19 0.92
CA VAL A 530 54.64 -7.87 1.43
C VAL A 530 55.90 -7.41 0.72
N VAL A 531 55.86 -6.25 0.10
CA VAL A 531 56.98 -5.69 -0.68
C VAL A 531 57.47 -4.41 -0.03
N LEU A 532 58.78 -4.31 0.19
CA LEU A 532 59.44 -3.06 0.52
C LEU A 532 59.74 -2.31 -0.77
N ASP A 533 59.23 -1.10 -0.90
CA ASP A 533 59.23 -0.26 -2.12
C ASP A 533 59.89 1.09 -1.83
N ASP A 534 60.93 1.46 -2.60
CA ASP A 534 61.59 2.79 -2.63
C ASP A 534 61.38 3.52 -3.95
N GLY A 535 60.31 3.22 -4.68
CA GLY A 535 60.03 3.55 -6.08
C GLY A 535 60.23 2.35 -6.98
N ALA A 536 60.86 1.28 -6.46
CA ALA A 536 60.99 -0.03 -7.04
C ALA A 536 61.01 -1.10 -5.92
N LYS A 537 60.75 -2.35 -6.25
CA LYS A 537 60.81 -3.44 -5.29
C LYS A 537 62.28 -3.65 -4.85
N VAL A 538 62.56 -3.43 -3.56
CA VAL A 538 63.92 -3.62 -2.98
C VAL A 538 63.98 -4.80 -2.02
N GLY A 539 62.88 -5.38 -1.62
CA GLY A 539 62.77 -6.56 -0.79
C GLY A 539 61.35 -7.09 -0.73
N SER A 540 61.17 -8.33 -0.33
CA SER A 540 59.84 -8.91 -0.10
C SER A 540 59.87 -9.98 0.97
N GLY A 541 58.71 -10.27 1.55
CA GLY A 541 58.44 -11.32 2.51
C GLY A 541 56.98 -11.71 2.47
N THR A 542 56.59 -12.64 3.31
CA THR A 542 55.21 -13.07 3.49
C THR A 542 54.83 -12.99 4.96
N THR A 543 53.55 -12.74 5.23
CA THR A 543 53.05 -12.71 6.61
C THR A 543 52.97 -14.10 7.24
N LEU A 544 53.18 -14.19 8.53
CA LEU A 544 52.88 -15.34 9.39
C LEU A 544 51.40 -15.36 9.78
N ALA A 545 50.94 -16.39 10.47
CA ALA A 545 49.53 -16.55 10.91
C ALA A 545 49.02 -15.42 11.83
N ASP A 546 49.91 -14.76 12.57
CA ASP A 546 49.61 -13.60 13.41
C ASP A 546 49.68 -12.26 12.65
N GLY A 547 49.87 -12.32 11.32
CA GLY A 547 49.99 -11.17 10.43
C GLY A 547 51.36 -10.48 10.45
N THR A 548 52.32 -10.93 11.27
CA THR A 548 53.67 -10.36 11.31
C THR A 548 54.48 -10.76 10.05
N PHE A 549 55.40 -9.88 9.68
CA PHE A 549 56.34 -10.14 8.56
C PHE A 549 57.73 -9.63 8.86
N GLU A 550 58.71 -10.23 8.22
CA GLU A 550 60.08 -9.80 8.16
C GLU A 550 60.55 -9.72 6.70
N ILE A 551 61.20 -8.63 6.33
CA ILE A 551 61.85 -8.44 5.06
C ILE A 551 63.35 -8.19 5.30
N VAL A 552 64.19 -9.01 4.71
CA VAL A 552 65.63 -8.82 4.73
C VAL A 552 66.05 -8.12 3.46
N PHE A 553 66.75 -6.99 3.57
CA PHE A 553 67.24 -6.27 2.40
C PHE A 553 68.54 -5.54 2.68
N THR A 554 69.30 -5.24 1.61
CA THR A 554 70.59 -4.53 1.68
C THR A 554 70.45 -3.26 0.86
N PRO A 555 70.57 -2.05 1.46
CA PRO A 555 70.51 -0.79 0.72
C PRO A 555 71.66 -0.71 -0.31
N SER A 556 71.32 -0.48 -1.58
CA SER A 556 72.26 -0.43 -2.71
C SER A 556 72.58 0.98 -3.18
N LYS A 557 71.96 2.03 -2.63
CA LYS A 557 72.13 3.44 -3.01
C LYS A 557 72.23 4.36 -1.79
N ILE A 558 73.24 5.20 -1.78
CA ILE A 558 73.47 6.21 -0.72
C ILE A 558 72.52 7.42 -0.88
N GLY A 559 72.22 8.12 0.19
CA GLY A 559 71.40 9.33 0.24
C GLY A 559 70.07 9.17 1.01
N ALA A 560 69.25 10.20 1.03
CA ALA A 560 67.92 10.16 1.59
C ALA A 560 66.99 9.32 0.69
N LYS A 561 66.37 8.31 1.29
CA LYS A 561 65.44 7.37 0.62
C LYS A 561 64.09 7.41 1.30
N GLN A 562 63.05 7.15 0.48
CA GLN A 562 61.67 7.02 0.92
C GLN A 562 61.27 5.55 0.76
N PHE A 563 60.94 4.88 1.87
CA PHE A 563 60.46 3.49 1.84
C PHE A 563 59.01 3.41 2.26
N ARG A 564 58.27 2.50 1.69
CA ARG A 564 56.93 2.09 2.12
C ARG A 564 56.76 0.57 2.00
N ILE A 565 55.75 0.04 2.65
CA ILE A 565 55.31 -1.33 2.47
C ILE A 565 54.11 -1.34 1.53
N VAL A 566 54.08 -2.27 0.60
CA VAL A 566 53.00 -2.50 -0.34
C VAL A 566 52.55 -3.96 -0.25
N THR A 567 51.26 -4.21 -0.30
CA THR A 567 50.67 -5.53 -0.51
C THR A 567 49.87 -5.52 -1.80
N ASP A 568 49.91 -6.63 -2.53
CA ASP A 568 49.13 -6.81 -3.75
C ASP A 568 47.63 -6.86 -3.45
N GLY A 569 46.82 -6.52 -4.44
CA GLY A 569 45.37 -6.75 -4.42
C GLY A 569 45.07 -8.22 -4.63
N GLU A 570 44.05 -8.71 -3.98
CA GLU A 570 43.48 -10.04 -4.09
C GLU A 570 41.96 -9.94 -4.22
N ILE A 571 41.28 -11.07 -4.44
CA ILE A 571 39.82 -11.07 -4.59
C ILE A 571 39.09 -10.45 -3.41
N ASN A 572 39.64 -10.60 -2.18
CA ASN A 572 39.06 -10.15 -0.92
C ASN A 572 39.63 -8.82 -0.42
N PHE A 573 40.70 -8.31 -1.00
CA PHE A 573 41.35 -7.08 -0.53
C PHE A 573 41.92 -6.28 -1.71
N SER A 574 41.73 -4.98 -1.65
CA SER A 574 42.39 -4.02 -2.54
C SER A 574 43.89 -3.97 -2.23
N SER A 575 44.70 -3.58 -3.19
CA SER A 575 46.12 -3.32 -2.96
C SER A 575 46.28 -2.26 -1.86
N SER A 576 47.25 -2.45 -0.98
CA SER A 576 47.45 -1.56 0.16
C SER A 576 48.87 -1.00 0.17
N LYS A 577 48.99 0.28 0.60
CA LYS A 577 50.29 0.98 0.67
C LYS A 577 50.36 1.70 2.03
N SER A 578 51.47 1.48 2.75
CA SER A 578 51.74 2.29 3.95
C SER A 578 52.16 3.73 3.57
N ALA A 579 52.19 4.61 4.55
CA ALA A 579 52.87 5.89 4.41
C ALA A 579 54.40 5.66 4.14
N PHE A 580 55.00 6.59 3.45
CA PHE A 580 56.45 6.61 3.28
C PHE A 580 57.16 6.95 4.59
N VAL A 581 58.29 6.26 4.81
CA VAL A 581 59.25 6.56 5.90
C VAL A 581 60.59 6.99 5.29
N SER A 582 61.08 8.15 5.71
CA SER A 582 62.37 8.67 5.27
C SER A 582 63.53 8.00 6.02
N VAL A 583 64.51 7.51 5.29
CA VAL A 583 65.70 6.84 5.83
C VAL A 583 66.94 7.41 5.20
N LEU A 584 67.96 7.75 5.99
CA LEU A 584 69.26 8.19 5.51
C LEU A 584 70.19 6.96 5.32
N VAL A 585 70.53 6.65 4.09
CA VAL A 585 71.54 5.61 3.78
C VAL A 585 72.91 6.29 3.61
N ARG A 586 73.87 5.92 4.43
CA ARG A 586 75.23 6.49 4.46
C ARG A 586 76.26 5.51 3.95
#